data_6c2ba1396c2bfcbc25a412544e9b62f8
#
_entry.id   6c2ba1396c2bfcbc25a412544e9b62f8
#
_cell.length_a   1.000
_cell.length_b   1.000
_cell.length_c   1.000
_cell.angle_alpha   90.00
_cell.angle_beta   90.00
_cell.angle_gamma   90.00
#
_symmetry.space_group_name_H-M   'P 1'
#
loop_
_entity.id
_entity.type
_entity.pdbx_description
1 polymer ?
#
loop_
_entity_poly.entity_id
_entity_poly.type
_entity_poly.pdbx_seq_one_letter_code
_entity_poly.pdbx_strand_id
1 'polypeptide(L)'
;MGVIQFKNVGKVFGPKESGFVALKDINLEIADKEFVAIVSPSGCGKTTCLRLVAGFDNPTDGAVMVDGTPIKRPGPNRAVVFQQFALFPWKSVYDNIDIGLRNLNVPKAERQSRIAAILNLMNLEPYAEHFPHQLSGGMQQRVAIARAYVLDPDVLLMDEPFGALDAQTRVVMQEELVRLARKNPRTVLFITHAVEEAVYLADRVVIMTRAPGRIKEVLDIASIRKAEDWDSHEKIEDVMDLESFVHLRTQIWRSLREEKADQHA
;
A
#
# COMPACT_ATOMS: atom_id res chain seq x y z
N MET A 1 12.94 -7.31 9.74
CA MET A 1 11.57 -7.66 10.12
C MET A 1 10.73 -6.41 9.90
N GLY A 2 9.39 -6.54 9.74
CA GLY A 2 8.56 -5.40 9.39
C GLY A 2 7.20 -5.39 10.11
N VAL A 3 7.14 -5.88 11.36
CA VAL A 3 5.88 -5.93 12.11
C VAL A 3 5.38 -4.53 12.45
N ILE A 4 4.18 -4.17 11.95
CA ILE A 4 3.55 -2.87 12.24
C ILE A 4 2.53 -3.07 13.36
N GLN A 5 2.55 -2.18 14.35
CA GLN A 5 1.60 -2.22 15.46
C GLN A 5 0.97 -0.84 15.69
N PHE A 6 -0.36 -0.79 15.69
CA PHE A 6 -1.15 0.32 16.18
C PHE A 6 -1.68 -0.05 17.57
N LYS A 7 -1.35 0.70 18.61
CA LYS A 7 -1.79 0.47 20.00
C LYS A 7 -2.60 1.66 20.49
N ASN A 8 -3.93 1.50 20.58
CA ASN A 8 -4.90 2.50 21.02
C ASN A 8 -4.72 3.85 20.31
N VAL A 9 -4.47 3.80 18.98
CA VAL A 9 -4.11 4.99 18.22
C VAL A 9 -5.31 5.87 17.97
N GLY A 10 -5.19 7.13 18.41
CA GLY A 10 -6.07 8.24 18.10
C GLY A 10 -5.33 9.34 17.33
N LYS A 11 -6.05 10.03 16.43
CA LYS A 11 -5.52 11.21 15.73
C LYS A 11 -6.57 12.30 15.62
N VAL A 12 -6.22 13.45 16.17
CA VAL A 12 -7.01 14.68 16.06
C VAL A 12 -6.18 15.71 15.29
N PHE A 13 -6.79 16.37 14.31
CA PHE A 13 -6.22 17.50 13.59
C PHE A 13 -6.79 18.80 14.17
N GLY A 14 -5.93 19.74 14.53
CA GLY A 14 -6.30 20.97 15.22
C GLY A 14 -6.22 20.85 16.75
N PRO A 15 -6.86 21.76 17.50
CA PRO A 15 -6.87 21.72 18.95
C PRO A 15 -7.55 20.45 19.49
N LYS A 16 -7.02 19.87 20.58
CA LYS A 16 -7.46 18.57 21.10
C LYS A 16 -8.96 18.52 21.44
N GLU A 17 -9.52 19.63 21.90
CA GLU A 17 -10.91 19.72 22.37
C GLU A 17 -11.92 20.04 21.25
N SER A 18 -11.50 20.71 20.18
CA SER A 18 -12.37 21.17 19.09
C SER A 18 -11.92 20.74 17.70
N GLY A 19 -10.86 19.94 17.61
CA GLY A 19 -10.28 19.50 16.37
C GLY A 19 -11.07 18.38 15.71
N PHE A 20 -10.75 18.12 14.44
CA PHE A 20 -11.31 17.02 13.67
C PHE A 20 -10.69 15.67 14.10
N VAL A 21 -11.53 14.79 14.65
CA VAL A 21 -11.12 13.43 15.04
C VAL A 21 -11.07 12.55 13.79
N ALA A 22 -9.86 12.33 13.27
CA ALA A 22 -9.67 11.51 12.09
C ALA A 22 -9.66 10.01 12.41
N LEU A 23 -8.98 9.62 13.49
CA LEU A 23 -8.86 8.22 13.93
C LEU A 23 -9.20 8.12 15.42
N LYS A 24 -9.87 7.03 15.79
CA LYS A 24 -10.21 6.76 17.18
C LYS A 24 -10.06 5.29 17.51
N ASP A 25 -9.20 5.00 18.51
CA ASP A 25 -8.99 3.66 19.07
C ASP A 25 -8.64 2.59 18.05
N ILE A 26 -7.66 2.90 17.18
CA ILE A 26 -7.14 1.94 16.21
C ILE A 26 -6.21 0.98 16.91
N ASN A 27 -6.55 -0.30 16.89
CA ASN A 27 -5.76 -1.41 17.37
C ASN A 27 -5.60 -2.42 16.22
N LEU A 28 -4.39 -2.53 15.66
CA LEU A 28 -4.08 -3.40 14.54
C LEU A 28 -2.63 -3.85 14.61
N GLU A 29 -2.41 -5.12 14.36
CA GLU A 29 -1.09 -5.68 14.13
C GLU A 29 -1.02 -6.24 12.71
N ILE A 30 0.04 -5.90 11.99
CA ILE A 30 0.38 -6.44 10.67
C ILE A 30 1.67 -7.23 10.86
N ALA A 31 1.62 -8.52 10.56
CA ALA A 31 2.74 -9.43 10.75
C ALA A 31 3.87 -9.16 9.74
N ASP A 32 5.07 -9.68 10.04
CA ASP A 32 6.19 -9.62 9.09
C ASP A 32 5.82 -10.29 7.77
N LYS A 33 6.06 -9.57 6.67
CA LYS A 33 5.76 -10.00 5.29
C LYS A 33 4.28 -10.21 4.98
N GLU A 34 3.39 -9.70 5.79
CA GLU A 34 1.97 -9.73 5.55
C GLU A 34 1.54 -8.54 4.66
N PHE A 35 0.64 -8.80 3.74
CA PHE A 35 0.02 -7.80 2.89
C PHE A 35 -1.37 -7.46 3.43
N VAL A 36 -1.54 -6.29 4.04
CA VAL A 36 -2.83 -5.84 4.58
C VAL A 36 -3.37 -4.67 3.77
N ALA A 37 -4.60 -4.81 3.28
CA ALA A 37 -5.32 -3.73 2.62
C ALA A 37 -6.29 -3.05 3.58
N ILE A 38 -6.35 -1.72 3.56
CA ILE A 38 -7.38 -0.94 4.25
C ILE A 38 -8.36 -0.38 3.22
N VAL A 39 -9.63 -0.72 3.40
CA VAL A 39 -10.74 -0.19 2.60
C VAL A 39 -11.71 0.58 3.47
N SER A 40 -12.28 1.66 2.93
CA SER A 40 -13.31 2.42 3.64
C SER A 40 -13.90 3.50 2.73
N PRO A 41 -15.00 4.14 3.12
CA PRO A 41 -15.48 5.37 2.48
C PRO A 41 -14.41 6.48 2.49
N SER A 42 -14.55 7.47 1.62
CA SER A 42 -13.64 8.62 1.58
C SER A 42 -13.69 9.43 2.88
N GLY A 43 -12.54 10.00 3.28
CA GLY A 43 -12.44 10.88 4.46
C GLY A 43 -12.40 10.18 5.83
N CYS A 44 -12.25 8.86 5.89
CA CYS A 44 -12.25 8.06 7.12
C CYS A 44 -10.90 7.94 7.84
N GLY A 45 -9.81 8.49 7.28
CA GLY A 45 -8.48 8.44 7.89
C GLY A 45 -7.54 7.35 7.36
N LYS A 46 -7.81 6.67 6.22
CA LYS A 46 -6.88 5.69 5.61
C LYS A 46 -5.49 6.27 5.39
N THR A 47 -5.41 7.36 4.64
CA THR A 47 -4.16 8.07 4.42
C THR A 47 -3.52 8.52 5.73
N THR A 48 -4.31 8.85 6.76
CA THR A 48 -3.80 9.18 8.10
C THR A 48 -3.11 7.97 8.73
N CYS A 49 -3.69 6.76 8.66
CA CYS A 49 -3.03 5.54 9.15
C CYS A 49 -1.68 5.33 8.45
N LEU A 50 -1.64 5.46 7.13
CA LEU A 50 -0.40 5.33 6.36
C LEU A 50 0.64 6.39 6.77
N ARG A 51 0.22 7.67 6.89
CA ARG A 51 1.10 8.78 7.29
C ARG A 51 1.71 8.57 8.68
N LEU A 52 0.95 7.98 9.61
CA LEU A 52 1.44 7.62 10.94
C LEU A 52 2.53 6.55 10.86
N VAL A 53 2.34 5.48 10.04
CA VAL A 53 3.35 4.45 9.82
C VAL A 53 4.56 4.99 9.08
N ALA A 54 4.36 5.90 8.10
CA ALA A 54 5.45 6.56 7.39
C ALA A 54 6.30 7.47 8.31
N GLY A 55 5.72 7.91 9.44
CA GLY A 55 6.32 8.88 10.35
C GLY A 55 6.22 10.33 9.85
N PHE A 56 5.28 10.62 8.93
CA PHE A 56 4.98 11.97 8.46
C PHE A 56 4.08 12.72 9.45
N ASP A 57 3.30 11.97 10.25
CA ASP A 57 2.47 12.49 11.32
C ASP A 57 2.72 11.67 12.59
N ASN A 58 2.40 12.25 13.75
CA ASN A 58 2.41 11.54 15.03
C ASN A 58 0.96 11.32 15.51
N PRO A 59 0.66 10.21 16.19
CA PRO A 59 -0.63 10.02 16.82
C PRO A 59 -0.86 11.06 17.93
N THR A 60 -2.12 11.40 18.20
CA THR A 60 -2.50 12.26 19.33
C THR A 60 -2.56 11.44 20.62
N ASP A 61 -3.04 10.20 20.51
CA ASP A 61 -3.14 9.23 21.60
C ASP A 61 -2.62 7.87 21.11
N GLY A 62 -2.10 7.05 22.02
CA GLY A 62 -1.55 5.75 21.69
C GLY A 62 -0.16 5.81 21.00
N ALA A 63 0.21 4.74 20.33
CA ALA A 63 1.49 4.64 19.63
C ALA A 63 1.40 3.77 18.37
N VAL A 64 2.16 4.17 17.34
CA VAL A 64 2.45 3.33 16.17
C VAL A 64 3.89 2.87 16.25
N MET A 65 4.13 1.58 16.05
CA MET A 65 5.45 0.96 16.16
C MET A 65 5.77 0.12 14.93
N VAL A 66 7.06 0.03 14.62
CA VAL A 66 7.62 -0.98 13.71
C VAL A 66 8.66 -1.76 14.48
N ASP A 67 8.54 -3.09 14.50
CA ASP A 67 9.40 -4.00 15.25
C ASP A 67 9.55 -3.60 16.73
N GLY A 68 8.43 -3.23 17.36
CA GLY A 68 8.39 -2.80 18.76
C GLY A 68 8.96 -1.40 19.02
N THR A 69 9.51 -0.72 18.00
CA THR A 69 10.09 0.62 18.14
C THR A 69 9.06 1.69 17.72
N PRO A 70 8.72 2.64 18.62
CA PRO A 70 7.79 3.72 18.29
C PRO A 70 8.28 4.60 17.14
N ILE A 71 7.38 4.89 16.20
CA ILE A 71 7.65 5.76 15.07
C ILE A 71 7.46 7.21 15.49
N LYS A 72 8.50 8.03 15.29
CA LYS A 72 8.48 9.49 15.57
C LYS A 72 8.79 10.34 14.35
N ARG A 73 9.40 9.76 13.32
CA ARG A 73 9.85 10.42 12.08
C ARG A 73 10.01 9.40 10.95
N PRO A 74 10.10 9.83 9.69
CA PRO A 74 10.46 8.97 8.58
C PRO A 74 11.78 8.22 8.81
N GLY A 75 11.89 7.01 8.27
CA GLY A 75 13.09 6.18 8.41
C GLY A 75 13.32 5.32 7.17
N PRO A 76 14.58 4.86 6.96
CA PRO A 76 14.98 4.13 5.75
C PRO A 76 14.37 2.73 5.66
N ASN A 77 13.88 2.18 6.78
CA ASN A 77 13.22 0.87 6.82
C ASN A 77 11.78 0.89 6.27
N ARG A 78 11.28 2.06 5.85
CA ARG A 78 9.94 2.24 5.30
C ARG A 78 10.00 3.02 4.00
N ALA A 79 9.31 2.52 2.96
CA ALA A 79 9.16 3.23 1.70
C ALA A 79 7.67 3.51 1.41
N VAL A 80 7.39 4.62 0.71
CA VAL A 80 6.03 5.04 0.38
C VAL A 80 5.88 5.14 -1.13
N VAL A 81 4.82 4.53 -1.65
CA VAL A 81 4.30 4.73 -3.00
C VAL A 81 3.05 5.57 -2.89
N PHE A 82 3.07 6.76 -3.46
CA PHE A 82 1.95 7.72 -3.41
C PHE A 82 0.97 7.50 -4.57
N GLN A 83 -0.25 7.97 -4.41
CA GLN A 83 -1.29 7.99 -5.43
C GLN A 83 -0.85 8.74 -6.70
N GLN A 84 -0.23 9.90 -6.54
CA GLN A 84 0.53 10.55 -7.61
C GLN A 84 1.92 9.95 -7.63
N PHE A 85 2.42 9.59 -8.80
CA PHE A 85 3.70 8.86 -8.96
C PHE A 85 4.89 9.55 -8.28
N ALA A 86 4.80 10.87 -8.05
CA ALA A 86 5.80 11.70 -7.37
C ALA A 86 7.22 11.47 -7.90
N LEU A 87 7.35 11.26 -9.22
CA LEU A 87 8.63 11.14 -9.88
C LEU A 87 9.26 12.53 -10.03
N PHE A 88 10.58 12.59 -9.97
CA PHE A 88 11.33 13.79 -10.27
C PHE A 88 11.32 14.01 -11.79
N PRO A 89 10.62 15.02 -12.32
CA PRO A 89 10.40 15.17 -13.77
C PRO A 89 11.70 15.50 -14.55
N TRP A 90 12.73 16.00 -13.85
CA TRP A 90 14.05 16.33 -14.41
C TRP A 90 15.08 15.20 -14.28
N LYS A 91 14.66 14.02 -13.82
CA LYS A 91 15.51 12.82 -13.67
C LYS A 91 15.02 11.72 -14.61
N SER A 92 15.97 10.96 -15.16
CA SER A 92 15.66 9.75 -15.89
C SER A 92 15.01 8.68 -14.99
N VAL A 93 14.48 7.60 -15.57
CA VAL A 93 14.01 6.42 -14.83
C VAL A 93 15.11 5.90 -13.91
N TYR A 94 16.33 5.71 -14.47
CA TYR A 94 17.48 5.26 -13.71
C TYR A 94 17.76 6.17 -12.51
N ASP A 95 17.82 7.48 -12.73
CA ASP A 95 18.13 8.46 -11.67
C ASP A 95 17.00 8.59 -10.63
N ASN A 96 15.73 8.41 -11.02
CA ASN A 96 14.61 8.34 -10.09
C ASN A 96 14.75 7.16 -9.13
N ILE A 97 15.22 6.02 -9.62
CA ILE A 97 15.44 4.82 -8.80
C ILE A 97 16.71 4.97 -7.94
N ASP A 98 17.79 5.50 -8.50
CA ASP A 98 19.08 5.61 -7.82
C ASP A 98 19.14 6.62 -6.66
N ILE A 99 18.29 7.66 -6.69
CA ILE A 99 18.37 8.74 -5.70
C ILE A 99 18.24 8.26 -4.25
N GLY A 100 17.36 7.32 -3.99
CA GLY A 100 17.17 6.77 -2.65
C GLY A 100 18.40 6.00 -2.17
N LEU A 101 19.01 5.19 -3.04
CA LEU A 101 20.22 4.42 -2.75
C LEU A 101 21.43 5.34 -2.53
N ARG A 102 21.53 6.45 -3.28
CA ARG A 102 22.55 7.48 -3.03
C ARG A 102 22.41 8.09 -1.64
N ASN A 103 21.20 8.43 -1.24
CA ASN A 103 20.93 9.01 0.08
C ASN A 103 21.27 8.06 1.24
N LEU A 104 21.19 6.74 0.98
CA LEU A 104 21.59 5.70 1.92
C LEU A 104 23.09 5.39 1.87
N ASN A 105 23.88 6.13 1.06
CA ASN A 105 25.31 5.92 0.86
C ASN A 105 25.67 4.51 0.38
N VAL A 106 24.79 3.85 -0.38
CA VAL A 106 25.07 2.54 -0.98
C VAL A 106 26.19 2.69 -2.01
N PRO A 107 27.22 1.81 -2.00
CA PRO A 107 28.34 1.86 -2.96
C PRO A 107 27.86 1.80 -4.42
N LYS A 108 28.56 2.53 -5.33
CA LYS A 108 28.15 2.67 -6.73
C LYS A 108 27.92 1.33 -7.44
N ALA A 109 28.84 0.37 -7.27
CA ALA A 109 28.74 -0.94 -7.90
C ALA A 109 27.47 -1.70 -7.43
N GLU A 110 27.16 -1.63 -6.13
CA GLU A 110 25.98 -2.26 -5.56
C GLU A 110 24.70 -1.56 -6.05
N ARG A 111 24.67 -0.22 -6.12
CA ARG A 111 23.54 0.52 -6.69
C ARG A 111 23.25 0.09 -8.12
N GLN A 112 24.27 0.04 -8.96
CA GLN A 112 24.15 -0.39 -10.36
C GLN A 112 23.54 -1.80 -10.46
N SER A 113 24.00 -2.74 -9.64
CA SER A 113 23.48 -4.11 -9.61
C SER A 113 22.01 -4.15 -9.16
N ARG A 114 21.65 -3.45 -8.06
CA ARG A 114 20.27 -3.39 -7.56
C ARG A 114 19.32 -2.74 -8.56
N ILE A 115 19.76 -1.63 -9.20
CA ILE A 115 18.97 -0.92 -10.21
C ILE A 115 18.75 -1.80 -11.45
N ALA A 116 19.79 -2.45 -11.95
CA ALA A 116 19.65 -3.35 -13.09
C ALA A 116 18.65 -4.48 -12.79
N ALA A 117 18.72 -5.07 -11.59
CA ALA A 117 17.81 -6.14 -11.19
C ALA A 117 16.35 -5.67 -11.12
N ILE A 118 16.08 -4.46 -10.54
CA ILE A 118 14.70 -3.96 -10.43
C ILE A 118 14.16 -3.46 -11.78
N LEU A 119 15.00 -2.86 -12.63
CA LEU A 119 14.61 -2.49 -14.00
C LEU A 119 14.17 -3.70 -14.81
N ASN A 120 14.95 -4.80 -14.75
CA ASN A 120 14.60 -6.06 -15.39
C ASN A 120 13.28 -6.60 -14.86
N LEU A 121 13.13 -6.68 -13.54
CA LEU A 121 11.93 -7.21 -12.89
C LEU A 121 10.66 -6.43 -13.25
N MET A 122 10.78 -5.12 -13.50
CA MET A 122 9.67 -4.21 -13.84
C MET A 122 9.54 -3.97 -15.35
N ASN A 123 10.31 -4.67 -16.19
CA ASN A 123 10.36 -4.48 -17.65
C ASN A 123 10.62 -3.01 -18.05
N LEU A 124 11.51 -2.33 -17.32
CA LEU A 124 11.87 -0.92 -17.54
C LEU A 124 13.26 -0.73 -18.15
N GLU A 125 14.03 -1.80 -18.44
CA GLU A 125 15.39 -1.71 -18.98
C GLU A 125 15.50 -0.84 -20.24
N PRO A 126 14.59 -0.99 -21.26
CA PRO A 126 14.69 -0.17 -22.47
C PRO A 126 14.43 1.32 -22.23
N TYR A 127 13.85 1.67 -21.07
CA TYR A 127 13.42 3.02 -20.72
C TYR A 127 14.28 3.66 -19.65
N ALA A 128 15.42 3.06 -19.28
CA ALA A 128 16.27 3.52 -18.18
C ALA A 128 16.67 5.01 -18.29
N GLU A 129 16.95 5.48 -19.51
CA GLU A 129 17.34 6.85 -19.79
C GLU A 129 16.17 7.79 -20.11
N HIS A 130 14.93 7.29 -20.17
CA HIS A 130 13.75 8.12 -20.43
C HIS A 130 13.38 8.95 -19.21
N PHE A 131 12.76 10.10 -19.49
CA PHE A 131 12.21 10.99 -18.45
C PHE A 131 10.73 10.70 -18.22
N PRO A 132 10.16 11.04 -17.04
CA PRO A 132 8.76 10.76 -16.71
C PRO A 132 7.74 11.20 -17.78
N HIS A 133 7.93 12.36 -18.41
CA HIS A 133 7.02 12.88 -19.46
C HIS A 133 7.03 12.06 -20.75
N GLN A 134 7.98 11.14 -20.93
CA GLN A 134 8.09 10.25 -22.11
C GLN A 134 7.45 8.88 -21.83
N LEU A 135 6.91 8.66 -20.62
CA LEU A 135 6.37 7.37 -20.16
C LEU A 135 4.85 7.41 -20.08
N SER A 136 4.21 6.27 -20.35
CA SER A 136 2.79 6.08 -20.02
C SER A 136 2.55 6.11 -18.51
N GLY A 137 1.30 6.31 -18.07
CA GLY A 137 0.94 6.30 -16.64
C GLY A 137 1.33 4.98 -15.95
N GLY A 138 1.10 3.84 -16.59
CA GLY A 138 1.53 2.54 -16.06
C GLY A 138 3.04 2.40 -15.93
N MET A 139 3.81 2.91 -16.89
CA MET A 139 5.27 2.93 -16.80
C MET A 139 5.75 3.86 -15.66
N GLN A 140 5.15 5.02 -15.49
CA GLN A 140 5.46 5.92 -14.37
C GLN A 140 5.17 5.25 -13.02
N GLN A 141 4.07 4.49 -12.92
CA GLN A 141 3.75 3.72 -11.74
C GLN A 141 4.78 2.62 -11.46
N ARG A 142 5.21 1.88 -12.49
CA ARG A 142 6.30 0.90 -12.35
C ARG A 142 7.57 1.54 -11.82
N VAL A 143 7.93 2.72 -12.31
CA VAL A 143 9.10 3.48 -11.80
C VAL A 143 8.91 3.86 -10.34
N ALA A 144 7.72 4.33 -9.94
CA ALA A 144 7.44 4.68 -8.54
C ALA A 144 7.54 3.46 -7.61
N ILE A 145 7.02 2.31 -8.03
CA ILE A 145 7.14 1.05 -7.29
C ILE A 145 8.61 0.59 -7.26
N ALA A 146 9.31 0.59 -8.39
CA ALA A 146 10.73 0.23 -8.47
C ALA A 146 11.59 1.07 -7.54
N ARG A 147 11.35 2.39 -7.49
CA ARG A 147 12.04 3.33 -6.59
C ARG A 147 11.85 3.00 -5.11
N ALA A 148 10.65 2.49 -4.74
CA ALA A 148 10.38 2.08 -3.37
C ALA A 148 11.03 0.71 -3.06
N TYR A 149 10.91 -0.26 -3.95
CA TYR A 149 11.43 -1.62 -3.75
C TYR A 149 12.95 -1.72 -3.76
N VAL A 150 13.64 -0.90 -4.58
CA VAL A 150 15.12 -0.95 -4.69
C VAL A 150 15.83 -0.63 -3.38
N LEU A 151 15.15 0.10 -2.47
CA LEU A 151 15.67 0.46 -1.16
C LEU A 151 15.72 -0.73 -0.20
N ASP A 152 15.08 -1.83 -0.55
CA ASP A 152 14.97 -3.03 0.28
C ASP A 152 14.34 -2.74 1.66
N PRO A 153 13.18 -2.03 1.71
CA PRO A 153 12.57 -1.65 2.97
C PRO A 153 11.93 -2.85 3.67
N ASP A 154 11.87 -2.83 5.00
CA ASP A 154 11.10 -3.81 5.78
C ASP A 154 9.58 -3.62 5.56
N VAL A 155 9.14 -2.36 5.45
CA VAL A 155 7.74 -1.96 5.31
C VAL A 155 7.52 -1.16 4.03
N LEU A 156 6.51 -1.55 3.26
CA LEU A 156 6.06 -0.84 2.07
C LEU A 156 4.66 -0.26 2.29
N LEU A 157 4.53 1.02 2.09
CA LEU A 157 3.29 1.77 2.26
C LEU A 157 2.79 2.21 0.90
N MET A 158 1.55 1.87 0.54
CA MET A 158 0.97 2.21 -0.75
C MET A 158 -0.36 2.95 -0.56
N ASP A 159 -0.42 4.20 -1.03
CA ASP A 159 -1.62 5.04 -0.94
C ASP A 159 -2.29 5.12 -2.31
N GLU A 160 -3.34 4.34 -2.54
CA GLU A 160 -4.12 4.26 -3.78
C GLU A 160 -3.24 4.18 -5.06
N PRO A 161 -2.26 3.26 -5.12
CA PRO A 161 -1.21 3.31 -6.14
C PRO A 161 -1.73 3.14 -7.57
N PHE A 162 -2.93 2.58 -7.75
CA PHE A 162 -3.50 2.34 -9.08
C PHE A 162 -4.63 3.30 -9.44
N GLY A 163 -4.94 4.28 -8.57
CA GLY A 163 -6.06 5.19 -8.76
C GLY A 163 -6.00 6.07 -10.02
N ALA A 164 -4.79 6.36 -10.51
CA ALA A 164 -4.57 7.19 -11.69
C ALA A 164 -4.51 6.40 -13.02
N LEU A 165 -4.61 5.05 -12.97
CA LEU A 165 -4.48 4.19 -14.13
C LEU A 165 -5.84 3.86 -14.77
N ASP A 166 -5.85 3.69 -16.10
CA ASP A 166 -6.98 3.09 -16.81
C ASP A 166 -7.20 1.63 -16.41
N ALA A 167 -8.37 1.06 -16.70
CA ALA A 167 -8.76 -0.25 -16.24
C ALA A 167 -7.82 -1.38 -16.69
N GLN A 168 -7.38 -1.36 -17.96
CA GLN A 168 -6.51 -2.43 -18.50
C GLN A 168 -5.12 -2.37 -17.89
N THR A 169 -4.52 -1.17 -17.83
CA THR A 169 -3.21 -0.95 -17.20
C THR A 169 -3.24 -1.33 -15.72
N ARG A 170 -4.35 -1.05 -15.03
CA ARG A 170 -4.55 -1.39 -13.61
C ARG A 170 -4.46 -2.89 -13.37
N VAL A 171 -5.17 -3.71 -14.16
CA VAL A 171 -5.13 -5.18 -14.07
C VAL A 171 -3.70 -5.70 -14.20
N VAL A 172 -2.99 -5.27 -15.25
CA VAL A 172 -1.59 -5.66 -15.46
C VAL A 172 -0.70 -5.29 -14.29
N MET A 173 -0.88 -4.08 -13.73
CA MET A 173 -0.09 -3.61 -12.58
C MET A 173 -0.39 -4.38 -11.29
N GLN A 174 -1.63 -4.82 -11.08
CA GLN A 174 -2.01 -5.66 -9.95
C GLN A 174 -1.34 -7.03 -10.03
N GLU A 175 -1.36 -7.68 -11.19
CA GLU A 175 -0.67 -8.95 -11.42
C GLU A 175 0.86 -8.82 -11.21
N GLU A 176 1.45 -7.74 -11.72
CA GLU A 176 2.88 -7.47 -11.52
C GLU A 176 3.22 -7.26 -10.05
N LEU A 177 2.37 -6.53 -9.30
CA LEU A 177 2.58 -6.33 -7.87
C LEU A 177 2.50 -7.65 -7.09
N VAL A 178 1.55 -8.54 -7.42
CA VAL A 178 1.46 -9.87 -6.82
C VAL A 178 2.73 -10.67 -7.08
N ARG A 179 3.20 -10.71 -8.35
CA ARG A 179 4.46 -11.41 -8.70
C ARG A 179 5.66 -10.85 -7.95
N LEU A 180 5.73 -9.52 -7.83
CA LEU A 180 6.80 -8.84 -7.10
C LEU A 180 6.74 -9.16 -5.60
N ALA A 181 5.56 -9.08 -4.98
CA ALA A 181 5.36 -9.37 -3.56
C ALA A 181 5.69 -10.84 -3.22
N ARG A 182 5.33 -11.79 -4.09
CA ARG A 182 5.69 -13.21 -3.91
C ARG A 182 7.20 -13.45 -4.04
N LYS A 183 7.87 -12.79 -4.99
CA LYS A 183 9.30 -12.95 -5.23
C LYS A 183 10.15 -12.25 -4.17
N ASN A 184 9.71 -11.12 -3.70
CA ASN A 184 10.38 -10.28 -2.71
C ASN A 184 9.39 -9.84 -1.61
N PRO A 185 8.99 -10.76 -0.69
CA PRO A 185 7.97 -10.48 0.29
C PRO A 185 8.38 -9.36 1.25
N ARG A 186 7.48 -8.39 1.46
CA ARG A 186 7.60 -7.26 2.38
C ARG A 186 6.32 -7.12 3.18
N THR A 187 6.40 -6.52 4.35
CA THR A 187 5.20 -6.10 5.05
C THR A 187 4.59 -4.93 4.31
N VAL A 188 3.34 -5.09 3.87
CA VAL A 188 2.66 -4.09 3.04
C VAL A 188 1.42 -3.55 3.75
N LEU A 189 1.34 -2.24 3.87
CA LEU A 189 0.09 -1.53 4.19
C LEU A 189 -0.41 -0.83 2.92
N PHE A 190 -1.49 -1.35 2.37
CA PHE A 190 -2.07 -0.93 1.11
C PHE A 190 -3.39 -0.20 1.33
N ILE A 191 -3.52 0.99 0.82
CA ILE A 191 -4.76 1.76 0.88
C ILE A 191 -5.39 1.78 -0.49
N THR A 192 -6.67 1.43 -0.55
CA THR A 192 -7.46 1.53 -1.78
C THR A 192 -8.92 1.80 -1.48
N HIS A 193 -9.64 2.33 -2.47
CA HIS A 193 -11.10 2.40 -2.49
C HIS A 193 -11.72 1.31 -3.39
N ALA A 194 -10.90 0.57 -4.14
CA ALA A 194 -11.33 -0.54 -4.98
C ALA A 194 -11.35 -1.83 -4.19
N VAL A 195 -12.54 -2.38 -3.97
CA VAL A 195 -12.73 -3.60 -3.18
C VAL A 195 -12.06 -4.80 -3.84
N GLU A 196 -12.14 -4.88 -5.17
CA GLU A 196 -11.52 -5.94 -5.96
C GLU A 196 -10.00 -5.97 -5.79
N GLU A 197 -9.36 -4.81 -5.76
CA GLU A 197 -7.92 -4.71 -5.48
C GLU A 197 -7.57 -5.27 -4.09
N ALA A 198 -8.35 -4.88 -3.08
CA ALA A 198 -8.12 -5.33 -1.72
C ALA A 198 -8.24 -6.85 -1.59
N VAL A 199 -9.28 -7.44 -2.17
CA VAL A 199 -9.50 -8.91 -2.12
C VAL A 199 -8.43 -9.66 -2.91
N TYR A 200 -8.03 -9.15 -4.09
CA TYR A 200 -7.06 -9.83 -4.93
C TYR A 200 -5.65 -9.80 -4.34
N LEU A 201 -5.23 -8.64 -3.81
CA LEU A 201 -3.83 -8.41 -3.41
C LEU A 201 -3.52 -8.83 -1.98
N ALA A 202 -4.47 -8.63 -1.05
CA ALA A 202 -4.16 -8.70 0.37
C ALA A 202 -4.30 -10.09 0.99
N ASP A 203 -3.55 -10.32 2.05
CA ASP A 203 -3.73 -11.46 2.96
C ASP A 203 -4.88 -11.22 3.93
N ARG A 204 -5.01 -9.95 4.41
CA ARG A 204 -6.17 -9.49 5.18
C ARG A 204 -6.68 -8.17 4.65
N VAL A 205 -8.01 -8.01 4.71
CA VAL A 205 -8.70 -6.75 4.41
C VAL A 205 -9.27 -6.16 5.69
N VAL A 206 -8.86 -4.94 6.00
CA VAL A 206 -9.37 -4.15 7.13
C VAL A 206 -10.40 -3.16 6.61
N ILE A 207 -11.64 -3.28 7.10
CA ILE A 207 -12.71 -2.35 6.79
C ILE A 207 -12.78 -1.31 7.89
N MET A 208 -12.71 -0.02 7.53
CA MET A 208 -12.82 1.08 8.49
C MET A 208 -14.15 1.80 8.36
N THR A 209 -14.64 2.30 9.50
CA THR A 209 -15.80 3.19 9.57
C THR A 209 -15.47 4.55 8.96
N ARG A 210 -16.49 5.39 8.75
CA ARG A 210 -16.31 6.82 8.49
C ARG A 210 -15.67 7.54 9.68
N ALA A 211 -15.33 8.82 9.49
CA ALA A 211 -14.77 9.66 10.55
C ALA A 211 -15.72 9.78 11.76
N PRO A 212 -15.23 9.55 12.98
CA PRO A 212 -13.86 9.11 13.28
C PRO A 212 -13.60 7.68 12.85
N GLY A 213 -12.53 7.48 12.05
CA GLY A 213 -12.16 6.15 11.56
C GLY A 213 -11.85 5.18 12.70
N ARG A 214 -12.53 4.03 12.68
CA ARG A 214 -12.32 2.88 13.57
C ARG A 214 -12.23 1.62 12.72
N ILE A 215 -11.65 0.57 13.24
CA ILE A 215 -11.71 -0.74 12.59
C ILE A 215 -13.12 -1.30 12.85
N LYS A 216 -13.84 -1.57 11.75
CA LYS A 216 -15.17 -2.19 11.78
C LYS A 216 -15.05 -3.72 11.72
N GLU A 217 -14.25 -4.20 10.78
CA GLU A 217 -14.12 -5.63 10.50
C GLU A 217 -12.73 -5.92 9.92
N VAL A 218 -12.23 -7.14 10.16
CA VAL A 218 -10.99 -7.65 9.54
C VAL A 218 -11.31 -9.00 8.92
N LEU A 219 -11.07 -9.13 7.62
CA LEU A 219 -11.31 -10.35 6.86
C LEU A 219 -9.99 -11.06 6.55
N ASP A 220 -9.92 -12.36 6.82
CA ASP A 220 -8.80 -13.22 6.45
C ASP A 220 -9.03 -13.76 5.02
N ILE A 221 -8.31 -13.18 4.07
CA ILE A 221 -8.36 -13.58 2.66
C ILE A 221 -7.38 -14.72 2.38
N ALA A 222 -6.22 -14.71 3.06
CA ALA A 222 -5.17 -15.69 2.84
C ALA A 222 -5.64 -17.13 3.07
N SER A 223 -6.45 -17.37 4.10
CA SER A 223 -7.01 -18.70 4.39
C SER A 223 -7.91 -19.20 3.26
N ILE A 224 -8.74 -18.33 2.69
CA ILE A 224 -9.65 -18.67 1.57
C ILE A 224 -8.85 -18.89 0.29
N ARG A 225 -7.92 -17.97 -0.02
CA ARG A 225 -7.01 -18.08 -1.17
C ARG A 225 -6.26 -19.40 -1.18
N LYS A 226 -5.75 -19.83 -0.02
CA LYS A 226 -5.05 -21.10 0.13
C LYS A 226 -5.98 -22.32 0.01
N ALA A 227 -7.17 -22.25 0.58
CA ALA A 227 -8.13 -23.36 0.55
C ALA A 227 -8.63 -23.65 -0.86
N GLU A 228 -8.77 -22.64 -1.70
CA GLU A 228 -9.29 -22.73 -3.07
C GLU A 228 -8.20 -22.58 -4.14
N ASP A 229 -6.93 -22.60 -3.73
CA ASP A 229 -5.76 -22.56 -4.62
C ASP A 229 -5.82 -21.44 -5.68
N TRP A 230 -6.20 -20.21 -5.24
CA TRP A 230 -6.27 -19.04 -6.15
C TRP A 230 -4.94 -18.80 -6.88
N ASP A 231 -3.84 -19.21 -6.29
CA ASP A 231 -2.50 -19.02 -6.82
C ASP A 231 -2.18 -19.92 -8.03
N SER A 232 -3.02 -20.91 -8.31
CA SER A 232 -2.93 -21.75 -9.53
C SER A 232 -3.45 -21.04 -10.78
N HIS A 233 -4.24 -19.99 -10.62
CA HIS A 233 -4.79 -19.21 -11.72
C HIS A 233 -3.75 -18.23 -12.26
N GLU A 234 -3.56 -18.21 -13.58
CA GLU A 234 -2.58 -17.33 -14.23
C GLU A 234 -3.10 -15.89 -14.37
N LYS A 235 -4.43 -15.72 -14.51
CA LYS A 235 -5.08 -14.44 -14.76
C LYS A 235 -5.93 -14.00 -13.60
N ILE A 236 -5.96 -12.69 -13.38
CA ILE A 236 -6.78 -12.07 -12.35
C ILE A 236 -8.28 -12.31 -12.60
N GLU A 237 -8.71 -12.31 -13.88
CA GLU A 237 -10.10 -12.52 -14.25
C GLU A 237 -10.62 -13.89 -13.78
N ASP A 238 -9.79 -14.94 -13.89
CA ASP A 238 -10.15 -16.30 -13.46
C ASP A 238 -10.38 -16.35 -11.94
N VAL A 239 -9.57 -15.62 -11.16
CA VAL A 239 -9.74 -15.50 -9.71
C VAL A 239 -11.00 -14.68 -9.37
N MET A 240 -11.26 -13.59 -10.11
CA MET A 240 -12.41 -12.73 -9.85
C MET A 240 -13.76 -13.40 -10.14
N ASP A 241 -13.79 -14.46 -10.95
CA ASP A 241 -14.98 -15.25 -11.27
C ASP A 241 -15.26 -16.35 -10.22
N LEU A 242 -14.34 -16.62 -9.30
CA LEU A 242 -14.54 -17.60 -8.23
C LEU A 242 -15.68 -17.16 -7.28
N GLU A 243 -16.51 -18.12 -6.86
CA GLU A 243 -17.65 -17.84 -5.97
C GLU A 243 -17.20 -17.19 -4.65
N SER A 244 -16.11 -17.65 -4.08
CA SER A 244 -15.52 -17.09 -2.87
C SER A 244 -15.06 -15.65 -3.04
N PHE A 245 -14.43 -15.33 -4.18
CA PHE A 245 -14.03 -13.94 -4.49
C PHE A 245 -15.26 -13.03 -4.59
N VAL A 246 -16.29 -13.46 -5.33
CA VAL A 246 -17.55 -12.73 -5.48
C VAL A 246 -18.24 -12.53 -4.13
N HIS A 247 -18.22 -13.57 -3.27
CA HIS A 247 -18.77 -13.49 -1.93
C HIS A 247 -18.06 -12.47 -1.05
N LEU A 248 -16.73 -12.54 -0.96
CA LEU A 248 -15.90 -11.58 -0.20
C LEU A 248 -16.09 -10.15 -0.68
N ARG A 249 -16.03 -9.94 -2.00
CA ARG A 249 -16.29 -8.64 -2.61
C ARG A 249 -17.66 -8.10 -2.19
N THR A 250 -18.68 -8.94 -2.24
CA THR A 250 -20.05 -8.54 -1.89
C THR A 250 -20.19 -8.24 -0.40
N GLN A 251 -19.55 -9.01 0.48
CA GLN A 251 -19.51 -8.78 1.91
C GLN A 251 -18.89 -7.41 2.21
N ILE A 252 -17.73 -7.12 1.65
CA ILE A 252 -17.05 -5.81 1.84
C ILE A 252 -17.93 -4.66 1.34
N TRP A 253 -18.54 -4.80 0.14
CA TRP A 253 -19.46 -3.79 -0.39
C TRP A 253 -20.66 -3.53 0.51
N ARG A 254 -21.26 -4.57 1.11
CA ARG A 254 -22.36 -4.43 2.09
C ARG A 254 -21.89 -3.66 3.30
N SER A 255 -20.77 -4.08 3.89
CA SER A 255 -20.19 -3.42 5.06
C SER A 255 -19.90 -1.93 4.83
N LEU A 256 -19.38 -1.57 3.62
CA LEU A 256 -19.13 -0.19 3.24
C LEU A 256 -20.41 0.62 2.97
N ARG A 257 -21.49 -0.02 2.48
CA ARG A 257 -22.79 0.65 2.25
C ARG A 257 -23.50 1.00 3.55
N GLU A 258 -23.46 0.11 4.55
CA GLU A 258 -24.01 0.38 5.88
C GLU A 258 -23.43 1.66 6.46
N GLU A 259 -22.12 1.85 6.36
CA GLU A 259 -21.42 3.08 6.76
C GLU A 259 -21.89 4.35 6.01
N LYS A 260 -22.51 4.19 4.83
CA LYS A 260 -23.09 5.32 4.08
C LYS A 260 -24.53 5.61 4.52
N ALA A 261 -25.28 4.61 4.95
CA ALA A 261 -26.70 4.75 5.32
C ALA A 261 -26.88 5.42 6.67
N ASP A 262 -26.00 5.18 7.65
CA ASP A 262 -26.06 5.74 9.00
C ASP A 262 -25.91 7.29 9.06
N GLN A 263 -25.66 7.95 7.92
CA GLN A 263 -25.60 9.42 7.83
C GLN A 263 -26.94 10.07 7.48
N HIS A 264 -27.96 9.31 7.12
CA HIS A 264 -29.27 9.84 6.72
C HIS A 264 -30.40 9.46 7.69
N ALA A 265 -30.03 8.81 8.79
CA ALA A 265 -30.87 8.54 9.94
C ALA A 265 -30.54 9.48 11.11
#